data_4346f07efc4c4f238757a7681b6464b3
#
_entry.id   4346f07efc4c4f238757a7681b6464b3
#
_cell.length_a   1.000
_cell.length_b   1.000
_cell.length_c   1.000
_cell.angle_alpha   90.00
_cell.angle_beta   90.00
_cell.angle_gamma   90.00
#
_symmetry.space_group_name_H-M   'P 1'
#
loop_
_entity.id
_entity.type
_entity.pdbx_description
1 polymer ?
#
loop_
_entity_poly.entity_id
_entity_poly.type
_entity_poly.pdbx_seq_one_letter_code
_entity_poly.pdbx_strand_id
1 'polypeptide(L)'
;MFESNLGRPMNRTLVTVLIGFSLFISGCYSPSPPDMDNDGIEDEEDDDIDGDGFNNTVELNCESDPRNNTSIPSDIDNDGLCNVLDLDMDGDGLPNEWEEERGFDPRDWNSKITCHGKGEYCLRTYDDFTFPETHNSFSTPEDGIIAGINHLTGLKSQWDDGIRAFMLDPYHPSELQNSPDDVVFCHALGLATVPPCAFGSVDAFAWLSTLNSLHNNSSGDVVSLLIQNHRIPGDHLEYVLNETGILERSYIHQLGTPWPSLGDMSLARLDVVIFIEMEYSENYSKLLPAWKHTWDTPYGESEQEEMSCNLGRGDPNQPVWHLNNWLSTFGLADANKAAEVNEYDTLLNRALQCWQEVGNRPTFIAVDYWEQGEVTNVTVTLNKMEHWSDEIPAHP
;
A
#
# COMPACT_ATOMS: atom_id res chain seq x y z
N MET A 1 -27.50 112.51 -29.50
CA MET A 1 -28.29 113.12 -30.59
C MET A 1 -29.57 112.31 -30.71
N PHE A 2 -30.62 113.04 -30.35
CA PHE A 2 -31.97 113.08 -30.93
C PHE A 2 -32.72 111.73 -31.08
N GLU A 3 -33.70 111.61 -30.31
CA GLU A 3 -35.10 112.07 -30.24
C GLU A 3 -36.05 111.01 -30.85
N SER A 4 -36.99 110.56 -30.07
CA SER A 4 -38.40 110.90 -29.82
C SER A 4 -39.31 110.28 -30.87
N ASN A 5 -40.47 109.83 -30.70
CA ASN A 5 -41.60 110.26 -29.91
C ASN A 5 -42.79 109.24 -30.06
N LEU A 6 -43.51 109.06 -28.99
CA LEU A 6 -44.96 109.12 -28.83
C LEU A 6 -45.92 108.34 -29.76
N GLY A 7 -46.82 107.64 -29.08
CA GLY A 7 -48.22 107.48 -29.57
C GLY A 7 -48.99 106.31 -28.95
N ARG A 8 -49.91 106.59 -28.00
CA ARG A 8 -50.95 105.74 -27.39
C ARG A 8 -52.13 105.48 -28.42
N PRO A 9 -53.19 104.70 -28.05
CA PRO A 9 -53.56 103.97 -26.88
C PRO A 9 -54.27 102.58 -27.14
N MET A 10 -54.41 101.83 -26.00
CA MET A 10 -55.43 100.83 -25.58
C MET A 10 -56.32 100.14 -26.59
N ASN A 11 -56.33 98.79 -26.48
CA ASN A 11 -57.61 98.09 -26.28
C ASN A 11 -57.39 96.83 -25.38
N ARG A 12 -58.26 96.63 -24.41
CA ARG A 12 -58.31 95.47 -23.50
C ARG A 12 -58.98 94.33 -24.19
N THR A 13 -58.29 93.19 -24.28
CA THR A 13 -58.99 91.90 -24.44
C THR A 13 -58.40 90.93 -23.38
N LEU A 14 -59.29 90.46 -22.55
CA LEU A 14 -58.99 89.47 -21.53
C LEU A 14 -58.82 88.11 -22.19
N VAL A 15 -57.63 87.58 -22.13
CA VAL A 15 -57.41 86.15 -22.56
C VAL A 15 -57.05 85.36 -21.28
N THR A 16 -57.94 84.46 -20.88
CA THR A 16 -57.74 83.55 -19.79
C THR A 16 -56.76 82.47 -20.26
N VAL A 17 -55.54 82.46 -19.75
CA VAL A 17 -54.59 81.39 -19.96
C VAL A 17 -54.80 80.36 -18.93
N LEU A 18 -55.32 79.17 -19.32
CA LEU A 18 -55.31 77.91 -18.59
C LEU A 18 -53.87 77.39 -18.57
N ILE A 19 -53.18 77.55 -17.41
CA ILE A 19 -51.89 76.89 -17.15
C ILE A 19 -52.21 75.42 -16.79
N GLY A 20 -52.08 74.53 -17.77
CA GLY A 20 -52.08 73.08 -17.52
C GLY A 20 -50.78 72.71 -16.78
N PHE A 21 -50.89 72.35 -15.53
CA PHE A 21 -49.81 71.79 -14.73
C PHE A 21 -49.62 70.31 -15.16
N SER A 22 -48.72 70.03 -16.07
CA SER A 22 -48.28 68.68 -16.42
C SER A 22 -47.33 68.22 -15.29
N LEU A 23 -47.83 67.38 -14.35
CA LEU A 23 -47.02 66.61 -13.42
C LEU A 23 -46.25 65.56 -14.26
N PHE A 24 -45.00 65.83 -14.51
CA PHE A 24 -44.05 64.77 -14.90
C PHE A 24 -43.74 63.94 -13.64
N ILE A 25 -44.43 62.83 -13.46
CA ILE A 25 -43.98 61.76 -12.59
C ILE A 25 -42.76 61.12 -13.25
N SER A 26 -41.58 61.65 -12.98
CA SER A 26 -40.32 60.89 -13.20
C SER A 26 -40.33 59.76 -12.17
N GLY A 27 -40.89 58.64 -12.54
CA GLY A 27 -40.62 57.41 -11.82
C GLY A 27 -39.10 57.16 -11.87
N CYS A 28 -38.46 57.20 -10.71
CA CYS A 28 -37.16 56.60 -10.61
C CYS A 28 -37.29 55.10 -10.92
N TYR A 29 -36.97 54.74 -12.15
CA TYR A 29 -36.75 53.36 -12.53
C TYR A 29 -35.39 52.99 -11.96
N SER A 30 -35.36 52.52 -10.72
CA SER A 30 -34.20 51.77 -10.24
C SER A 30 -34.18 50.47 -11.03
N PRO A 31 -33.16 50.20 -11.80
CA PRO A 31 -33.03 48.86 -12.37
C PRO A 31 -33.07 47.88 -11.18
N SER A 32 -33.81 46.79 -11.32
CA SER A 32 -33.75 45.70 -10.37
C SER A 32 -32.28 45.26 -10.22
N PRO A 33 -31.85 44.97 -9.02
CA PRO A 33 -30.50 44.41 -8.82
C PRO A 33 -30.26 43.23 -9.81
N PRO A 34 -29.00 42.96 -10.15
CA PRO A 34 -28.68 41.78 -10.96
C PRO A 34 -29.12 40.51 -10.24
N ASP A 35 -29.70 39.62 -10.93
CA ASP A 35 -30.13 38.27 -10.54
C ASP A 35 -29.84 37.40 -11.79
N MET A 36 -28.68 36.72 -11.79
CA MET A 36 -28.08 36.17 -13.00
C MET A 36 -28.77 34.89 -13.45
N ASP A 37 -29.08 34.01 -12.51
CA ASP A 37 -29.74 32.73 -12.77
C ASP A 37 -31.28 32.80 -12.74
N ASN A 38 -31.83 33.93 -12.24
CA ASN A 38 -33.25 34.24 -12.11
C ASN A 38 -33.96 33.34 -11.07
N ASP A 39 -33.32 33.00 -9.99
CA ASP A 39 -33.90 32.21 -8.89
C ASP A 39 -34.66 33.07 -7.88
N GLY A 40 -34.46 34.42 -7.93
CA GLY A 40 -35.12 35.42 -7.10
C GLY A 40 -34.24 35.93 -5.94
N ILE A 41 -32.99 35.53 -5.86
CA ILE A 41 -31.95 36.08 -4.98
C ILE A 41 -31.07 37.04 -5.79
N GLU A 42 -30.74 38.19 -5.22
CA GLU A 42 -29.87 39.17 -5.89
C GLU A 42 -28.41 38.67 -5.86
N ASP A 43 -27.63 38.88 -6.94
CA ASP A 43 -26.23 38.39 -7.06
C ASP A 43 -25.35 38.73 -5.82
N GLU A 44 -25.65 39.83 -5.11
CA GLU A 44 -24.89 40.24 -3.92
C GLU A 44 -25.20 39.39 -2.68
N GLU A 45 -26.34 38.74 -2.65
CA GLU A 45 -26.82 37.92 -1.53
C GLU A 45 -26.88 36.44 -1.93
N ASP A 46 -26.49 36.09 -3.17
CA ASP A 46 -26.57 34.77 -3.74
C ASP A 46 -25.28 33.98 -3.51
N ASP A 47 -25.44 32.80 -2.95
CA ASP A 47 -24.34 31.86 -2.72
C ASP A 47 -23.99 31.02 -3.98
N ASP A 48 -24.84 31.02 -5.05
CA ASP A 48 -24.69 30.29 -6.33
C ASP A 48 -25.20 31.18 -7.48
N ILE A 49 -24.42 32.25 -7.80
CA ILE A 49 -24.83 33.37 -8.67
C ILE A 49 -25.28 32.92 -10.06
N ASP A 50 -24.72 31.85 -10.61
CA ASP A 50 -25.02 31.41 -11.98
C ASP A 50 -25.92 30.18 -12.04
N GLY A 51 -26.28 29.62 -10.87
CA GLY A 51 -27.26 28.55 -10.72
C GLY A 51 -26.80 27.19 -11.24
N ASP A 52 -25.50 26.90 -11.24
CA ASP A 52 -24.95 25.64 -11.73
C ASP A 52 -24.91 24.52 -10.66
N GLY A 53 -25.18 24.88 -9.39
CA GLY A 53 -25.23 23.97 -8.26
C GLY A 53 -23.96 23.95 -7.43
N PHE A 54 -22.95 24.73 -7.78
CA PHE A 54 -21.76 24.95 -6.97
C PHE A 54 -21.83 26.32 -6.28
N ASN A 55 -21.39 26.36 -5.04
CA ASN A 55 -21.34 27.62 -4.29
C ASN A 55 -20.17 28.49 -4.79
N ASN A 56 -20.39 29.81 -4.95
CA ASN A 56 -19.40 30.78 -5.40
C ASN A 56 -18.04 30.63 -4.70
N THR A 57 -18.04 30.32 -3.39
CA THR A 57 -16.80 30.15 -2.62
C THR A 57 -16.08 28.88 -3.00
N VAL A 58 -16.81 27.79 -3.29
CA VAL A 58 -16.24 26.53 -3.78
C VAL A 58 -15.61 26.77 -5.14
N GLU A 59 -16.32 27.43 -6.05
CA GLU A 59 -15.83 27.71 -7.37
C GLU A 59 -14.55 28.54 -7.38
N LEU A 60 -14.53 29.63 -6.59
CA LEU A 60 -13.31 30.45 -6.47
C LEU A 60 -12.12 29.67 -5.92
N ASN A 61 -12.35 28.75 -4.98
CA ASN A 61 -11.30 27.90 -4.42
C ASN A 61 -10.84 26.85 -5.43
N CYS A 62 -11.73 26.43 -6.32
CA CYS A 62 -11.51 25.39 -7.35
C CYS A 62 -11.12 25.97 -8.72
N GLU A 63 -10.85 27.29 -8.79
CA GLU A 63 -10.47 27.98 -10.04
C GLU A 63 -11.53 27.90 -11.16
N SER A 64 -12.81 27.77 -10.80
CA SER A 64 -13.94 27.97 -11.71
C SER A 64 -14.50 29.39 -11.59
N ASP A 65 -15.40 29.79 -12.51
CA ASP A 65 -15.96 31.13 -12.61
C ASP A 65 -17.39 31.16 -12.06
N PRO A 66 -17.63 31.75 -10.85
CA PRO A 66 -18.96 31.82 -10.22
C PRO A 66 -20.03 32.58 -11.02
N ARG A 67 -19.72 33.11 -12.18
CA ARG A 67 -20.63 33.82 -13.06
C ARG A 67 -20.80 33.14 -14.41
N ASN A 68 -20.39 31.91 -14.54
CA ASN A 68 -20.48 31.16 -15.79
C ASN A 68 -20.88 29.70 -15.53
N ASN A 69 -22.15 29.40 -15.60
CA ASN A 69 -22.76 28.09 -15.34
C ASN A 69 -22.26 26.93 -16.24
N THR A 70 -21.26 27.16 -17.06
CA THR A 70 -20.55 26.14 -17.83
C THR A 70 -19.11 25.92 -17.32
N SER A 71 -18.68 26.74 -16.33
CA SER A 71 -17.36 26.68 -15.71
C SER A 71 -17.44 26.00 -14.35
N ILE A 72 -17.73 24.71 -14.33
CA ILE A 72 -17.86 23.93 -13.10
C ILE A 72 -16.49 23.50 -12.57
N PRO A 73 -16.33 23.35 -11.22
CA PRO A 73 -15.16 22.76 -10.62
C PRO A 73 -14.78 21.42 -11.25
N SER A 74 -13.50 21.29 -11.64
CA SER A 74 -13.01 20.02 -12.20
C SER A 74 -12.70 19.04 -11.08
N ASP A 75 -13.24 17.83 -11.16
CA ASP A 75 -13.07 16.73 -10.23
C ASP A 75 -12.97 15.45 -11.06
N ILE A 76 -11.75 14.90 -11.20
CA ILE A 76 -11.45 13.84 -12.18
C ILE A 76 -11.93 12.48 -11.65
N ASP A 77 -11.72 12.20 -10.36
CA ASP A 77 -12.05 10.91 -9.73
C ASP A 77 -13.47 10.89 -9.12
N ASN A 78 -14.10 12.06 -9.00
CA ASN A 78 -15.45 12.28 -8.45
C ASN A 78 -15.54 11.93 -6.95
N ASP A 79 -14.52 12.23 -6.18
CA ASP A 79 -14.50 12.03 -4.73
C ASP A 79 -15.17 13.21 -3.97
N GLY A 80 -15.41 14.34 -4.65
CA GLY A 80 -16.03 15.57 -4.13
C GLY A 80 -15.04 16.66 -3.76
N LEU A 81 -13.74 16.45 -3.97
CA LEU A 81 -12.71 17.47 -3.96
C LEU A 81 -12.38 17.86 -5.39
N CYS A 82 -12.28 19.16 -5.65
CA CYS A 82 -11.83 19.60 -6.96
C CYS A 82 -10.31 19.42 -7.12
N ASN A 83 -9.85 19.16 -8.34
CA ASN A 83 -8.45 18.85 -8.67
C ASN A 83 -7.41 19.80 -8.08
N VAL A 84 -7.75 21.08 -7.89
CA VAL A 84 -6.83 22.09 -7.34
C VAL A 84 -6.57 21.90 -5.85
N LEU A 85 -7.53 21.33 -5.14
CA LEU A 85 -7.47 21.07 -3.69
C LEU A 85 -7.17 19.60 -3.37
N ASP A 86 -7.20 18.74 -4.39
CA ASP A 86 -7.02 17.32 -4.28
C ASP A 86 -5.53 16.94 -4.27
N LEU A 87 -5.15 16.07 -3.36
CA LEU A 87 -3.79 15.54 -3.24
C LEU A 87 -3.56 14.28 -4.10
N ASP A 88 -4.64 13.65 -4.57
CA ASP A 88 -4.66 12.43 -5.39
C ASP A 88 -5.74 12.57 -6.46
N MET A 89 -5.49 13.46 -7.43
CA MET A 89 -6.44 14.01 -8.40
C MET A 89 -7.21 12.97 -9.22
N ASP A 90 -6.61 11.82 -9.49
CA ASP A 90 -7.24 10.75 -10.27
C ASP A 90 -7.67 9.56 -9.39
N GLY A 91 -7.43 9.64 -8.08
CA GLY A 91 -7.91 8.68 -7.08
C GLY A 91 -7.24 7.31 -7.13
N ASP A 92 -6.01 7.22 -7.70
CA ASP A 92 -5.34 5.94 -7.93
C ASP A 92 -4.56 5.43 -6.70
N GLY A 93 -4.50 6.25 -5.63
CA GLY A 93 -3.85 5.95 -4.37
C GLY A 93 -2.42 6.47 -4.28
N LEU A 94 -1.96 7.24 -5.28
CA LEU A 94 -0.64 7.89 -5.29
C LEU A 94 -0.84 9.41 -5.24
N PRO A 95 -0.18 10.14 -4.31
CA PRO A 95 -0.29 11.61 -4.27
C PRO A 95 0.31 12.26 -5.51
N ASN A 96 -0.31 13.34 -6.01
CA ASN A 96 0.13 14.09 -7.18
C ASN A 96 1.63 14.44 -7.17
N GLU A 97 2.15 14.92 -6.02
CA GLU A 97 3.57 15.26 -5.86
C GLU A 97 4.48 14.04 -6.02
N TRP A 98 4.05 12.90 -5.47
CA TRP A 98 4.80 11.64 -5.57
C TRP A 98 4.88 11.16 -7.03
N GLU A 99 3.80 11.29 -7.77
CA GLU A 99 3.70 10.92 -9.17
C GLU A 99 4.56 11.82 -10.06
N GLU A 100 4.42 13.15 -9.91
CA GLU A 100 5.21 14.14 -10.67
C GLU A 100 6.72 13.92 -10.48
N GLU A 101 7.16 13.67 -9.24
CA GLU A 101 8.58 13.39 -8.94
C GLU A 101 9.11 12.15 -9.64
N ARG A 102 8.24 11.17 -9.92
CA ARG A 102 8.60 9.86 -10.50
C ARG A 102 8.21 9.71 -11.97
N GLY A 103 7.59 10.76 -12.54
CA GLY A 103 7.26 10.85 -13.97
C GLY A 103 5.95 10.15 -14.34
N PHE A 104 5.06 9.97 -13.39
CA PHE A 104 3.66 9.58 -13.61
C PHE A 104 2.79 10.80 -13.91
N ASP A 105 1.60 10.60 -14.44
CA ASP A 105 0.65 11.68 -14.73
C ASP A 105 -0.46 11.69 -13.67
N PRO A 106 -0.52 12.72 -12.78
CA PRO A 106 -1.50 12.78 -11.69
C PRO A 106 -2.95 12.95 -12.14
N ARG A 107 -3.22 12.91 -13.45
CA ARG A 107 -4.55 13.04 -14.04
C ARG A 107 -4.99 11.79 -14.79
N ASP A 108 -4.15 10.78 -14.87
CA ASP A 108 -4.43 9.53 -15.58
C ASP A 108 -4.34 8.34 -14.65
N TRP A 109 -5.45 7.89 -14.11
CA TRP A 109 -5.60 6.68 -13.30
C TRP A 109 -4.79 5.46 -13.78
N ASN A 110 -4.45 5.39 -15.07
CA ASN A 110 -3.67 4.28 -15.61
C ASN A 110 -2.16 4.54 -15.58
N SER A 111 -1.74 5.77 -15.27
CA SER A 111 -0.33 6.17 -15.19
C SER A 111 0.22 5.93 -13.79
N LYS A 112 0.22 4.68 -13.31
CA LYS A 112 0.59 4.33 -11.94
C LYS A 112 1.45 3.08 -11.84
N ILE A 113 2.05 2.94 -10.66
CA ILE A 113 2.56 1.67 -10.13
C ILE A 113 1.65 1.20 -8.99
N THR A 114 1.53 -0.10 -8.80
CA THR A 114 0.89 -0.67 -7.61
C THR A 114 1.87 -1.56 -6.86
N CYS A 115 1.89 -1.49 -5.54
CA CYS A 115 2.64 -2.39 -4.69
C CYS A 115 1.65 -3.33 -3.99
N HIS A 116 1.83 -4.64 -4.13
CA HIS A 116 0.86 -5.60 -3.60
C HIS A 116 -0.59 -5.27 -3.99
N GLY A 117 -0.78 -4.82 -5.24
CA GLY A 117 -2.09 -4.55 -5.84
C GLY A 117 -2.68 -3.16 -5.56
N LYS A 118 -2.00 -2.27 -4.81
CA LYS A 118 -2.52 -0.94 -4.47
C LYS A 118 -1.48 0.16 -4.60
N GLY A 119 -1.93 1.36 -5.02
CA GLY A 119 -1.09 2.56 -5.09
C GLY A 119 -0.61 3.00 -3.71
N GLU A 120 -1.53 3.12 -2.75
CA GLU A 120 -1.23 3.55 -1.40
C GLU A 120 -0.18 2.68 -0.67
N TYR A 121 -0.03 1.42 -1.03
CA TYR A 121 1.00 0.55 -0.44
C TYR A 121 2.41 0.90 -0.91
N CYS A 122 2.54 1.53 -2.09
CA CYS A 122 3.84 1.98 -2.57
C CYS A 122 4.46 3.10 -1.72
N LEU A 123 3.65 3.79 -0.93
CA LEU A 123 4.09 4.87 -0.03
C LEU A 123 4.68 4.34 1.28
N ARG A 124 4.31 3.11 1.69
CA ARG A 124 4.80 2.51 2.93
C ARG A 124 6.25 2.09 2.80
N THR A 125 7.03 2.29 3.88
CA THR A 125 8.38 1.74 3.96
C THR A 125 8.34 0.23 4.19
N TYR A 126 9.40 -0.45 3.79
CA TYR A 126 9.49 -1.91 3.91
C TYR A 126 9.27 -2.41 5.34
N ASP A 127 9.76 -1.70 6.33
CA ASP A 127 9.63 -2.01 7.76
C ASP A 127 8.26 -1.61 8.35
N ASP A 128 7.48 -0.81 7.64
CA ASP A 128 6.11 -0.41 8.00
C ASP A 128 5.03 -1.08 7.13
N PHE A 129 5.34 -2.20 6.51
CA PHE A 129 4.40 -3.02 5.76
C PHE A 129 4.40 -4.45 6.33
N THR A 130 3.21 -5.06 6.43
CA THR A 130 3.07 -6.44 6.92
C THR A 130 2.91 -7.39 5.74
N PHE A 131 3.86 -8.30 5.58
CA PHE A 131 3.86 -9.35 4.57
C PHE A 131 3.29 -10.66 5.12
N PRO A 132 2.40 -11.36 4.43
CA PRO A 132 2.09 -12.73 4.74
C PRO A 132 3.28 -13.63 4.37
N GLU A 133 3.74 -14.45 5.33
CA GLU A 133 4.93 -15.28 5.21
C GLU A 133 4.58 -16.75 5.42
N THR A 134 5.16 -17.64 4.61
CA THR A 134 5.00 -19.10 4.77
C THR A 134 6.26 -19.72 5.35
N HIS A 135 6.10 -20.45 6.47
CA HIS A 135 7.18 -21.23 7.07
C HIS A 135 7.43 -22.50 6.25
N ASN A 136 8.70 -22.80 5.88
CA ASN A 136 9.04 -23.90 4.99
C ASN A 136 8.19 -23.94 3.71
N SER A 137 8.17 -22.83 2.98
CA SER A 137 7.30 -22.56 1.83
C SER A 137 7.29 -23.64 0.74
N PHE A 138 8.38 -24.37 0.62
CA PHE A 138 8.61 -25.47 -0.31
C PHE A 138 8.02 -26.81 0.18
N SER A 139 7.65 -26.93 1.46
CA SER A 139 7.29 -28.18 2.09
C SER A 139 5.82 -28.55 1.80
N THR A 140 5.57 -28.99 0.58
CA THR A 140 4.22 -29.33 0.07
C THR A 140 4.18 -30.68 -0.65
N PRO A 141 3.01 -31.35 -0.68
CA PRO A 141 2.85 -32.56 -1.49
C PRO A 141 3.02 -32.32 -2.99
N GLU A 142 2.65 -31.11 -3.48
CA GLU A 142 2.82 -30.72 -4.89
C GLU A 142 4.30 -30.64 -5.28
N ASP A 143 5.15 -30.25 -4.34
CA ASP A 143 6.60 -30.17 -4.51
C ASP A 143 7.31 -31.52 -4.25
N GLY A 144 6.55 -32.57 -3.94
CA GLY A 144 7.06 -33.94 -3.75
C GLY A 144 7.52 -34.27 -2.33
N ILE A 145 7.17 -33.44 -1.33
CA ILE A 145 7.42 -33.73 0.07
C ILE A 145 6.34 -34.70 0.58
N ILE A 146 6.77 -35.79 1.21
CA ILE A 146 5.88 -36.89 1.63
C ILE A 146 5.64 -36.96 3.14
N ALA A 147 6.42 -36.24 3.94
CA ALA A 147 6.26 -36.10 5.39
C ALA A 147 6.91 -34.82 5.89
N GLY A 148 6.42 -34.29 7.01
CA GLY A 148 6.83 -32.98 7.51
C GLY A 148 6.31 -31.84 6.63
N ILE A 149 5.09 -32.00 6.14
CA ILE A 149 4.41 -31.04 5.26
C ILE A 149 4.02 -29.81 6.07
N ASN A 150 4.31 -28.63 5.54
CA ASN A 150 3.92 -27.36 6.16
C ASN A 150 2.75 -26.67 5.42
N HIS A 151 2.52 -27.01 4.15
CA HIS A 151 1.43 -26.46 3.34
C HIS A 151 0.83 -27.54 2.43
N LEU A 152 -0.41 -27.33 2.01
CA LEU A 152 -1.11 -28.31 1.15
C LEU A 152 -0.81 -28.05 -0.34
N THR A 153 -0.52 -26.82 -0.73
CA THR A 153 -0.31 -26.39 -2.11
C THR A 153 1.02 -25.65 -2.28
N GLY A 154 1.55 -25.69 -3.50
CA GLY A 154 2.88 -25.17 -3.82
C GLY A 154 2.94 -23.68 -4.06
N LEU A 155 4.11 -23.23 -4.49
CA LEU A 155 4.49 -21.81 -4.65
C LEU A 155 3.48 -21.00 -5.48
N LYS A 156 2.94 -21.59 -6.57
CA LYS A 156 2.01 -20.81 -7.41
C LYS A 156 0.73 -20.44 -6.66
N SER A 157 0.16 -21.36 -5.89
CA SER A 157 -1.03 -21.08 -5.09
C SER A 157 -0.75 -20.09 -3.98
N GLN A 158 0.40 -20.19 -3.32
CA GLN A 158 0.87 -19.22 -2.33
C GLN A 158 0.97 -17.82 -2.96
N TRP A 159 1.57 -17.73 -4.14
CA TRP A 159 1.69 -16.46 -4.87
C TRP A 159 0.33 -15.87 -5.27
N ASP A 160 -0.55 -16.68 -5.82
CA ASP A 160 -1.88 -16.28 -6.29
C ASP A 160 -2.77 -15.77 -5.12
N ASP A 161 -2.54 -16.28 -3.90
CA ASP A 161 -3.23 -15.83 -2.67
C ASP A 161 -2.59 -14.57 -2.03
N GLY A 162 -1.45 -14.13 -2.52
CA GLY A 162 -0.81 -12.91 -2.02
C GLY A 162 0.40 -13.12 -1.12
N ILE A 163 0.86 -14.34 -0.88
CA ILE A 163 2.11 -14.61 -0.13
C ILE A 163 3.29 -13.99 -0.88
N ARG A 164 4.10 -13.22 -0.17
CA ARG A 164 5.28 -12.52 -0.71
C ARG A 164 6.53 -12.67 0.15
N ALA A 165 6.43 -13.40 1.24
CA ALA A 165 7.57 -13.75 2.07
C ALA A 165 7.65 -15.28 2.23
N PHE A 166 8.85 -15.84 2.11
CA PHE A 166 9.07 -17.27 2.01
C PHE A 166 10.26 -17.71 2.87
N MET A 167 10.02 -18.63 3.81
CA MET A 167 11.09 -19.29 4.56
C MET A 167 11.55 -20.54 3.84
N LEU A 168 12.87 -20.67 3.64
CA LEU A 168 13.49 -21.70 2.82
C LEU A 168 14.66 -22.38 3.53
N ASP A 169 14.72 -23.72 3.44
CA ASP A 169 15.76 -24.57 4.03
C ASP A 169 16.64 -25.20 2.94
N PRO A 170 17.73 -24.54 2.52
CA PRO A 170 18.64 -25.13 1.52
C PRO A 170 19.55 -26.18 2.13
N TYR A 171 19.69 -27.27 1.41
CA TYR A 171 20.58 -28.40 1.72
C TYR A 171 21.36 -28.87 0.51
N HIS A 172 22.48 -29.53 0.75
CA HIS A 172 23.06 -30.51 -0.20
C HIS A 172 22.49 -31.90 0.10
N PRO A 173 21.98 -32.63 -0.91
CA PRO A 173 21.35 -33.93 -0.70
C PRO A 173 22.28 -34.98 -0.07
N SER A 174 23.58 -34.88 -0.34
CA SER A 174 24.60 -35.79 0.18
C SER A 174 26.00 -35.20 0.08
N GLU A 175 27.01 -35.82 0.71
CA GLU A 175 28.42 -35.44 0.57
C GLU A 175 28.96 -35.60 -0.88
N LEU A 176 28.31 -36.42 -1.69
CA LEU A 176 28.69 -36.67 -3.10
C LEU A 176 27.98 -35.71 -4.07
N GLN A 177 26.89 -35.09 -3.64
CA GLN A 177 26.09 -34.11 -4.36
C GLN A 177 26.14 -32.81 -3.58
N ASN A 178 27.25 -32.08 -3.69
CA ASN A 178 27.54 -30.88 -2.92
C ASN A 178 28.12 -29.75 -3.77
N SER A 179 27.84 -29.75 -5.07
CA SER A 179 28.13 -28.65 -5.97
C SER A 179 27.06 -27.55 -5.88
N PRO A 180 27.30 -26.34 -6.39
CA PRO A 180 26.26 -25.31 -6.47
C PRO A 180 24.98 -25.79 -7.18
N ASP A 181 25.11 -26.64 -8.19
CA ASP A 181 23.99 -27.20 -8.97
C ASP A 181 23.17 -28.25 -8.20
N ASP A 182 23.68 -28.74 -7.05
CA ASP A 182 23.03 -29.78 -6.25
C ASP A 182 22.20 -29.21 -5.09
N VAL A 183 22.03 -27.88 -5.00
CA VAL A 183 21.24 -27.26 -3.92
C VAL A 183 19.75 -27.60 -4.06
N VAL A 184 19.18 -28.12 -2.98
CA VAL A 184 17.75 -28.42 -2.87
C VAL A 184 17.13 -27.76 -1.64
N PHE A 185 15.83 -27.60 -1.64
CA PHE A 185 15.08 -27.29 -0.42
C PHE A 185 14.50 -28.57 0.16
N CYS A 186 14.73 -28.79 1.44
CA CYS A 186 14.16 -29.95 2.14
C CYS A 186 14.11 -29.69 3.65
N HIS A 187 13.25 -30.41 4.34
CA HIS A 187 13.15 -30.33 5.78
C HIS A 187 13.94 -31.46 6.46
N ALA A 188 14.72 -31.13 7.48
CA ALA A 188 15.36 -32.09 8.36
C ALA A 188 14.51 -32.27 9.62
N LEU A 189 14.00 -33.48 9.89
CA LEU A 189 13.16 -33.73 11.05
C LEU A 189 13.91 -33.73 12.41
N GLY A 190 15.15 -33.29 12.46
CA GLY A 190 15.95 -33.23 13.69
C GLY A 190 16.24 -34.58 14.34
N LEU A 191 15.90 -35.70 13.69
CA LEU A 191 16.14 -37.05 14.19
C LEU A 191 17.53 -37.52 13.75
N ALA A 192 18.41 -37.79 14.69
CA ALA A 192 19.81 -38.17 14.41
C ALA A 192 20.00 -39.38 13.49
N THR A 193 18.97 -40.21 13.30
CA THR A 193 18.97 -41.44 12.47
C THR A 193 18.33 -41.23 11.11
N VAL A 194 17.74 -40.05 10.84
CA VAL A 194 17.08 -39.72 9.57
C VAL A 194 17.92 -38.64 8.88
N PRO A 195 18.48 -38.93 7.70
CA PRO A 195 19.24 -37.92 6.98
C PRO A 195 18.35 -36.75 6.55
N PRO A 196 18.91 -35.56 6.36
CA PRO A 196 18.20 -34.45 5.69
C PRO A 196 17.62 -34.93 4.37
N CYS A 197 16.51 -34.35 3.95
CA CYS A 197 15.82 -34.66 2.68
C CYS A 197 15.26 -36.09 2.55
N ALA A 198 15.21 -36.88 3.61
CA ALA A 198 14.72 -38.29 3.57
C ALA A 198 13.25 -38.39 3.13
N PHE A 199 12.47 -37.32 3.31
CA PHE A 199 11.03 -37.25 3.01
C PHE A 199 10.68 -36.47 1.77
N GLY A 200 11.67 -36.20 0.94
CA GLY A 200 11.54 -35.43 -0.28
C GLY A 200 12.44 -34.21 -0.29
N SER A 201 12.67 -33.69 -1.47
CA SER A 201 13.40 -32.46 -1.69
C SER A 201 12.91 -31.79 -2.97
N VAL A 202 13.05 -30.48 -3.02
CA VAL A 202 12.68 -29.61 -4.12
C VAL A 202 13.93 -29.05 -4.74
N ASP A 203 14.05 -29.10 -6.06
CA ASP A 203 15.15 -28.45 -6.78
C ASP A 203 15.09 -26.95 -6.58
N ALA A 204 16.16 -26.38 -5.99
CA ALA A 204 16.22 -24.95 -5.64
C ALA A 204 16.19 -24.04 -6.87
N PHE A 205 16.83 -24.48 -7.98
CA PHE A 205 16.79 -23.70 -9.24
C PHE A 205 15.40 -23.64 -9.83
N ALA A 206 14.70 -24.79 -9.87
CA ALA A 206 13.35 -24.84 -10.42
C ALA A 206 12.38 -23.97 -9.60
N TRP A 207 12.46 -24.06 -8.26
CA TRP A 207 11.60 -23.30 -7.36
C TRP A 207 11.85 -21.81 -7.44
N LEU A 208 13.10 -21.36 -7.34
CA LEU A 208 13.48 -19.94 -7.41
C LEU A 208 13.27 -19.35 -8.81
N SER A 209 13.48 -20.13 -9.88
CA SER A 209 13.15 -19.69 -11.24
C SER A 209 11.65 -19.46 -11.42
N THR A 210 10.82 -20.31 -10.80
CA THR A 210 9.37 -20.13 -10.78
C THR A 210 8.99 -18.87 -10.01
N LEU A 211 9.58 -18.65 -8.83
CA LEU A 211 9.38 -17.42 -8.06
C LEU A 211 9.75 -16.18 -8.86
N ASN A 212 10.95 -16.17 -9.48
CA ASN A 212 11.39 -15.05 -10.30
C ASN A 212 10.46 -14.80 -11.50
N SER A 213 9.93 -15.85 -12.12
CA SER A 213 8.96 -15.73 -13.20
C SER A 213 7.63 -15.10 -12.73
N LEU A 214 7.11 -15.53 -11.58
CA LEU A 214 5.91 -14.95 -10.97
C LEU A 214 6.14 -13.48 -10.62
N HIS A 215 7.27 -13.17 -9.98
CA HIS A 215 7.65 -11.82 -9.59
C HIS A 215 7.85 -10.88 -10.79
N ASN A 216 8.46 -11.34 -11.88
CA ASN A 216 8.64 -10.54 -13.10
C ASN A 216 7.32 -10.21 -13.81
N ASN A 217 6.26 -10.98 -13.55
CA ASN A 217 4.92 -10.74 -14.10
C ASN A 217 4.02 -9.96 -13.15
N SER A 218 4.47 -9.62 -11.94
CA SER A 218 3.75 -8.75 -11.01
C SER A 218 4.05 -7.28 -11.28
N SER A 219 3.16 -6.39 -10.83
CA SER A 219 3.38 -4.95 -10.91
C SER A 219 3.73 -4.40 -9.52
N GLY A 220 5.05 -4.33 -9.23
CA GLY A 220 5.53 -3.62 -8.05
C GLY A 220 5.53 -4.39 -6.73
N ASP A 221 5.39 -5.72 -6.77
CA ASP A 221 5.50 -6.51 -5.54
C ASP A 221 6.94 -6.54 -5.02
N VAL A 222 7.09 -6.45 -3.71
CA VAL A 222 8.36 -6.68 -3.00
C VAL A 222 8.32 -8.07 -2.40
N VAL A 223 9.40 -8.84 -2.57
CA VAL A 223 9.51 -10.24 -2.14
C VAL A 223 10.59 -10.36 -1.08
N SER A 224 10.33 -11.17 -0.05
CA SER A 224 11.29 -11.45 1.00
C SER A 224 11.60 -12.95 1.09
N LEU A 225 12.87 -13.27 1.27
CA LEU A 225 13.33 -14.62 1.54
C LEU A 225 13.99 -14.65 2.92
N LEU A 226 13.54 -15.54 3.80
CA LEU A 226 14.27 -15.90 5.00
C LEU A 226 14.86 -17.29 4.81
N ILE A 227 16.17 -17.35 4.66
CA ILE A 227 16.89 -18.58 4.35
C ILE A 227 17.52 -19.14 5.63
N GLN A 228 16.96 -20.25 6.10
CA GLN A 228 17.56 -21.03 7.19
C GLN A 228 18.67 -21.92 6.61
N ASN A 229 19.88 -21.40 6.62
CA ASN A 229 20.98 -22.06 5.95
C ASN A 229 21.56 -23.24 6.75
N HIS A 230 21.43 -24.44 6.21
CA HIS A 230 21.98 -25.67 6.77
C HIS A 230 23.37 -26.02 6.20
N ARG A 231 24.32 -25.09 6.37
CA ARG A 231 25.75 -25.22 5.98
C ARG A 231 26.03 -25.22 4.48
N ILE A 232 25.13 -24.65 3.66
CA ILE A 232 25.44 -24.38 2.27
C ILE A 232 26.52 -23.28 2.23
N PRO A 233 27.62 -23.45 1.48
CA PRO A 233 28.60 -22.39 1.27
C PRO A 233 27.97 -21.14 0.63
N GLY A 234 28.44 -19.96 1.02
CA GLY A 234 27.87 -18.71 0.53
C GLY A 234 27.95 -18.53 -0.99
N ASP A 235 29.05 -19.00 -1.59
CA ASP A 235 29.25 -18.99 -3.04
C ASP A 235 28.29 -19.95 -3.79
N HIS A 236 27.91 -21.07 -3.19
CA HIS A 236 26.90 -21.96 -3.75
C HIS A 236 25.51 -21.33 -3.70
N LEU A 237 25.13 -20.71 -2.58
CA LEU A 237 23.85 -20.05 -2.46
C LEU A 237 23.77 -18.83 -3.37
N GLU A 238 24.83 -18.00 -3.42
CA GLU A 238 24.89 -16.85 -4.32
C GLU A 238 24.78 -17.28 -5.78
N TYR A 239 25.44 -18.39 -6.17
CA TYR A 239 25.35 -18.97 -7.51
C TYR A 239 23.91 -19.32 -7.87
N VAL A 240 23.19 -20.07 -7.02
CA VAL A 240 21.78 -20.44 -7.25
C VAL A 240 20.90 -19.21 -7.40
N LEU A 241 21.04 -18.24 -6.50
CA LEU A 241 20.26 -17.00 -6.52
C LEU A 241 20.57 -16.13 -7.75
N ASN A 242 21.83 -16.15 -8.21
CA ASN A 242 22.26 -15.45 -9.42
C ASN A 242 21.68 -16.08 -10.69
N GLU A 243 21.88 -17.41 -10.85
CA GLU A 243 21.43 -18.12 -12.04
C GLU A 243 19.89 -18.13 -12.19
N THR A 244 19.17 -17.97 -11.10
CA THR A 244 17.68 -17.84 -11.09
C THR A 244 17.21 -16.41 -11.28
N GLY A 245 18.11 -15.41 -11.32
CA GLY A 245 17.78 -13.99 -11.49
C GLY A 245 17.29 -13.29 -10.20
N ILE A 246 17.20 -13.99 -9.10
CA ILE A 246 16.77 -13.43 -7.80
C ILE A 246 17.79 -12.43 -7.27
N LEU A 247 19.07 -12.76 -7.37
CA LEU A 247 20.15 -11.94 -6.82
C LEU A 247 20.28 -10.57 -7.52
N GLU A 248 19.92 -10.46 -8.78
CA GLU A 248 19.98 -9.19 -9.54
C GLU A 248 19.08 -8.13 -8.90
N ARG A 249 17.92 -8.54 -8.40
CA ARG A 249 16.91 -7.69 -7.78
C ARG A 249 17.07 -7.50 -6.26
N SER A 250 18.15 -8.05 -5.67
CA SER A 250 18.32 -8.02 -4.22
C SER A 250 18.70 -6.63 -3.71
N TYR A 251 17.94 -6.14 -2.74
CA TYR A 251 18.21 -4.92 -2.00
C TYR A 251 19.32 -5.14 -0.95
N ILE A 252 20.25 -4.22 -0.87
CA ILE A 252 21.32 -4.22 0.14
C ILE A 252 20.98 -3.19 1.20
N HIS A 253 20.54 -3.65 2.37
CA HIS A 253 20.25 -2.77 3.49
C HIS A 253 21.49 -2.50 4.33
N GLN A 254 21.78 -1.23 4.61
CA GLN A 254 22.81 -0.82 5.55
C GLN A 254 22.21 -0.63 6.93
N LEU A 255 22.72 -1.34 7.93
CA LEU A 255 22.27 -1.19 9.32
C LEU A 255 22.28 0.26 9.79
N GLY A 256 21.18 0.67 10.45
CA GLY A 256 21.01 2.02 10.98
C GLY A 256 20.56 3.06 9.94
N THR A 257 20.28 2.67 8.70
CA THR A 257 19.61 3.52 7.72
C THR A 257 18.11 3.21 7.66
N PRO A 258 17.25 4.18 7.31
CA PRO A 258 15.83 3.90 7.06
C PRO A 258 15.65 2.91 5.91
N TRP A 259 14.62 2.08 5.99
CA TRP A 259 14.18 1.27 4.88
C TRP A 259 13.47 2.15 3.82
N PRO A 260 13.66 1.89 2.54
CA PRO A 260 12.98 2.61 1.46
C PRO A 260 11.48 2.26 1.44
N SER A 261 10.71 3.08 0.70
CA SER A 261 9.34 2.74 0.38
C SER A 261 9.28 1.54 -0.59
N LEU A 262 8.16 0.80 -0.56
CA LEU A 262 7.96 -0.32 -1.49
C LEU A 262 7.97 0.17 -2.95
N GLY A 263 7.41 1.38 -3.19
CA GLY A 263 7.44 2.01 -4.51
C GLY A 263 8.85 2.30 -4.99
N ASP A 264 9.71 2.87 -4.14
CA ASP A 264 11.10 3.14 -4.49
C ASP A 264 11.90 1.85 -4.76
N MET A 265 11.65 0.79 -3.96
CA MET A 265 12.26 -0.52 -4.19
C MET A 265 11.86 -1.10 -5.55
N SER A 266 10.57 -1.05 -5.86
CA SER A 266 10.02 -1.58 -7.11
C SER A 266 10.51 -0.81 -8.34
N LEU A 267 10.46 0.52 -8.30
CA LEU A 267 10.94 1.38 -9.38
C LEU A 267 12.45 1.21 -9.64
N ALA A 268 13.24 1.00 -8.58
CA ALA A 268 14.65 0.69 -8.69
C ALA A 268 14.93 -0.75 -9.15
N ARG A 269 13.92 -1.63 -9.18
CA ARG A 269 14.05 -3.08 -9.36
C ARG A 269 15.01 -3.72 -8.35
N LEU A 270 15.02 -3.20 -7.12
CA LEU A 270 15.71 -3.72 -5.95
C LEU A 270 14.67 -4.17 -4.91
N ASP A 271 13.78 -5.02 -5.34
CA ASP A 271 12.53 -5.41 -4.71
C ASP A 271 12.51 -6.87 -4.22
N VAL A 272 13.70 -7.41 -3.99
CA VAL A 272 13.91 -8.68 -3.27
C VAL A 272 14.78 -8.42 -2.05
N VAL A 273 14.35 -8.86 -0.87
CA VAL A 273 15.15 -8.81 0.35
C VAL A 273 15.48 -10.24 0.77
N ILE A 274 16.77 -10.53 0.94
CA ILE A 274 17.25 -11.87 1.30
C ILE A 274 17.89 -11.82 2.68
N PHE A 275 17.18 -12.35 3.67
CA PHE A 275 17.72 -12.60 5.01
C PHE A 275 18.26 -14.02 5.09
N ILE A 276 19.41 -14.18 5.74
CA ILE A 276 20.02 -15.49 5.94
C ILE A 276 20.45 -15.70 7.38
N GLU A 277 20.15 -16.86 7.93
CA GLU A 277 20.43 -17.18 9.34
C GLU A 277 21.92 -17.38 9.68
N MET A 278 22.79 -17.43 8.67
CA MET A 278 24.26 -17.47 8.89
C MET A 278 24.93 -16.18 8.49
N GLU A 279 25.94 -15.79 9.23
CA GLU A 279 26.83 -14.70 8.84
C GLU A 279 27.80 -15.16 7.76
N TYR A 280 27.70 -14.56 6.60
CA TYR A 280 28.73 -14.68 5.57
C TYR A 280 29.72 -13.51 5.66
N SER A 281 30.86 -13.66 4.99
CA SER A 281 31.81 -12.57 4.84
C SER A 281 31.18 -11.39 4.07
N GLU A 282 31.78 -10.21 4.20
CA GLU A 282 31.37 -9.00 3.49
C GLU A 282 31.29 -9.15 1.95
N ASN A 283 31.83 -10.22 1.40
CA ASN A 283 31.76 -10.54 -0.04
C ASN A 283 30.33 -10.88 -0.51
N TYR A 284 29.43 -11.22 0.41
CA TYR A 284 28.04 -11.61 0.11
C TYR A 284 27.03 -10.57 0.63
N SER A 285 27.27 -9.30 0.35
CA SER A 285 26.50 -8.17 0.87
C SER A 285 25.01 -8.18 0.53
N LYS A 286 24.60 -8.95 -0.49
CA LYS A 286 23.21 -9.17 -0.89
C LYS A 286 22.48 -10.23 -0.03
N LEU A 287 23.22 -10.96 0.79
CA LEU A 287 22.72 -11.96 1.72
C LEU A 287 22.78 -11.37 3.13
N LEU A 288 21.71 -10.69 3.54
CA LEU A 288 21.67 -9.95 4.80
C LEU A 288 21.67 -10.91 5.99
N PRO A 289 22.61 -10.80 6.97
CA PRO A 289 22.54 -11.60 8.19
C PRO A 289 21.23 -11.36 8.94
N ALA A 290 20.34 -12.37 8.95
CA ALA A 290 18.98 -12.25 9.47
C ALA A 290 18.94 -11.61 10.86
N TRP A 291 19.65 -12.18 11.79
CA TRP A 291 19.58 -11.79 13.21
C TRP A 291 20.36 -10.51 13.57
N LYS A 292 20.94 -9.82 12.55
CA LYS A 292 21.44 -8.44 12.67
C LYS A 292 20.45 -7.41 12.12
N HIS A 293 19.64 -7.80 11.12
CA HIS A 293 18.71 -6.91 10.41
C HIS A 293 17.27 -7.07 10.88
N THR A 294 16.97 -8.17 11.55
CA THR A 294 15.62 -8.53 12.00
C THR A 294 15.66 -9.31 13.31
N TRP A 295 14.50 -9.60 13.85
CA TRP A 295 14.29 -10.49 14.98
C TRP A 295 12.95 -11.22 14.83
N ASP A 296 12.71 -12.25 15.67
CA ASP A 296 11.46 -13.00 15.64
C ASP A 296 10.89 -13.23 17.06
N THR A 297 9.61 -13.61 17.09
CA THR A 297 9.00 -14.16 18.31
C THR A 297 9.35 -15.64 18.48
N PRO A 298 9.23 -16.22 19.69
CA PRO A 298 9.40 -17.65 19.91
C PRO A 298 8.51 -18.49 18.98
N TYR A 299 8.93 -19.72 18.71
CA TYR A 299 8.23 -20.67 17.86
C TYR A 299 8.40 -22.10 18.36
N GLY A 300 7.55 -23.01 17.87
CA GLY A 300 7.61 -24.44 18.22
C GLY A 300 6.79 -24.79 19.45
N GLU A 301 5.99 -23.85 19.95
CA GLU A 301 5.03 -24.08 21.03
C GLU A 301 4.00 -25.14 20.61
N SER A 302 3.43 -25.82 21.61
CA SER A 302 2.42 -26.84 21.38
C SER A 302 0.99 -26.35 21.61
N GLU A 303 0.82 -25.26 22.34
CA GLU A 303 -0.48 -24.69 22.69
C GLU A 303 -0.50 -23.18 22.44
N GLN A 304 -1.67 -22.64 22.07
CA GLN A 304 -1.83 -21.24 21.72
C GLN A 304 -1.50 -20.30 22.91
N GLU A 305 -1.79 -20.71 24.11
CA GLU A 305 -1.52 -19.92 25.33
C GLU A 305 -0.04 -19.75 25.63
N GLU A 306 0.82 -20.56 25.02
CA GLU A 306 2.28 -20.48 25.14
C GLU A 306 2.88 -19.46 24.17
N MET A 307 2.14 -19.07 23.11
CA MET A 307 2.60 -18.12 22.12
C MET A 307 2.72 -16.71 22.71
N SER A 308 3.89 -16.10 22.58
CA SER A 308 4.17 -14.77 23.14
C SER A 308 4.72 -13.80 22.11
N CYS A 309 4.75 -12.51 22.47
CA CYS A 309 5.36 -11.45 21.68
C CYS A 309 6.82 -11.18 22.10
N ASN A 310 7.38 -12.03 22.96
CA ASN A 310 8.75 -11.89 23.45
C ASN A 310 9.78 -12.09 22.32
N LEU A 311 11.01 -11.64 22.58
CA LEU A 311 12.14 -11.92 21.70
C LEU A 311 12.45 -13.42 21.66
N GLY A 312 12.43 -14.02 20.48
CA GLY A 312 12.98 -15.33 20.17
C GLY A 312 14.45 -15.22 19.77
N ARG A 313 14.72 -14.80 18.55
CA ARG A 313 16.07 -14.64 17.98
C ARG A 313 16.24 -13.24 17.42
N GLY A 314 17.47 -12.79 17.27
CA GLY A 314 17.82 -11.55 16.55
C GLY A 314 18.01 -10.32 17.45
N ASP A 315 17.99 -9.14 16.83
CA ASP A 315 18.20 -7.85 17.49
C ASP A 315 16.87 -7.09 17.61
N PRO A 316 16.28 -6.98 18.81
CA PRO A 316 14.98 -6.33 19.01
C PRO A 316 15.01 -4.80 18.78
N ASN A 317 16.17 -4.20 18.52
CA ASN A 317 16.27 -2.80 18.13
C ASN A 317 16.04 -2.59 16.63
N GLN A 318 15.96 -3.66 15.84
CA GLN A 318 15.63 -3.56 14.43
C GLN A 318 14.11 -3.39 14.24
N PRO A 319 13.68 -2.54 13.29
CA PRO A 319 12.25 -2.33 13.04
C PRO A 319 11.59 -3.52 12.33
N VAL A 320 12.35 -4.29 11.57
CA VAL A 320 11.88 -5.48 10.84
C VAL A 320 11.80 -6.68 11.75
N TRP A 321 10.64 -7.36 11.80
CA TRP A 321 10.49 -8.54 12.63
C TRP A 321 9.41 -9.51 12.17
N HIS A 322 9.54 -10.78 12.62
CA HIS A 322 8.67 -11.89 12.28
C HIS A 322 7.80 -12.29 13.47
N LEU A 323 6.49 -12.23 13.27
CA LEU A 323 5.51 -12.84 14.15
C LEU A 323 5.34 -14.31 13.74
N ASN A 324 6.03 -15.21 14.43
CA ASN A 324 5.89 -16.64 14.23
C ASN A 324 4.53 -17.10 14.74
N ASN A 325 3.67 -17.63 13.86
CA ASN A 325 2.31 -18.03 14.20
C ASN A 325 2.00 -19.46 13.74
N TRP A 326 2.67 -20.41 14.32
CA TRP A 326 2.37 -21.83 14.12
C TRP A 326 2.58 -22.62 15.41
N LEU A 327 1.84 -23.72 15.53
CA LEU A 327 1.94 -24.68 16.63
C LEU A 327 2.45 -26.00 16.10
N SER A 328 3.23 -26.68 16.93
CA SER A 328 3.84 -27.98 16.62
C SER A 328 3.24 -29.11 17.45
N THR A 329 3.09 -30.27 16.82
CA THR A 329 2.83 -31.52 17.55
C THR A 329 4.02 -32.46 17.34
N PHE A 330 4.74 -32.76 18.42
CA PHE A 330 5.99 -33.54 18.36
C PHE A 330 7.06 -32.95 17.44
N GLY A 331 7.09 -31.61 17.31
CA GLY A 331 8.04 -30.90 16.43
C GLY A 331 7.69 -30.93 14.95
N LEU A 332 6.47 -31.29 14.60
CA LEU A 332 5.95 -31.26 13.23
C LEU A 332 4.78 -30.27 13.17
N ALA A 333 4.60 -29.64 12.02
CA ALA A 333 3.46 -28.79 11.72
C ALA A 333 2.14 -29.56 11.88
N ASP A 334 1.13 -28.94 12.45
CA ASP A 334 -0.19 -29.53 12.73
C ASP A 334 -1.29 -28.73 12.07
N ALA A 335 -1.89 -29.30 11.02
CA ALA A 335 -2.93 -28.63 10.23
C ALA A 335 -4.19 -28.25 11.03
N ASN A 336 -4.56 -29.04 12.05
CA ASN A 336 -5.74 -28.73 12.87
C ASN A 336 -5.45 -27.51 13.78
N LYS A 337 -4.27 -27.49 14.39
CA LYS A 337 -3.82 -26.36 15.22
C LYS A 337 -3.60 -25.09 14.36
N ALA A 338 -3.08 -25.25 13.15
CA ALA A 338 -2.94 -24.15 12.21
C ALA A 338 -4.30 -23.51 11.88
N ALA A 339 -5.34 -24.33 11.65
CA ALA A 339 -6.70 -23.83 11.41
C ALA A 339 -7.25 -23.00 12.59
N GLU A 340 -6.86 -23.31 13.84
CA GLU A 340 -7.27 -22.56 15.02
C GLU A 340 -6.53 -21.23 15.16
N VAL A 341 -5.20 -21.22 14.99
CA VAL A 341 -4.38 -20.02 15.22
C VAL A 341 -4.31 -19.09 14.01
N ASN A 342 -4.62 -19.59 12.80
CA ASN A 342 -4.66 -18.79 11.56
C ASN A 342 -6.07 -18.26 11.24
N GLU A 343 -7.09 -18.60 12.06
CA GLU A 343 -8.43 -18.02 11.94
C GLU A 343 -8.34 -16.49 12.06
N TYR A 344 -9.12 -15.76 11.25
CA TYR A 344 -8.97 -14.30 11.07
C TYR A 344 -8.93 -13.52 12.38
N ASP A 345 -9.96 -13.66 13.22
CA ASP A 345 -10.05 -12.87 14.46
C ASP A 345 -8.95 -13.28 15.46
N THR A 346 -8.60 -14.56 15.51
CA THR A 346 -7.55 -15.09 16.38
C THR A 346 -6.18 -14.52 16.01
N LEU A 347 -5.83 -14.59 14.72
CA LEU A 347 -4.56 -14.10 14.22
C LEU A 347 -4.46 -12.58 14.25
N LEU A 348 -5.55 -11.87 13.88
CA LEU A 348 -5.60 -10.41 13.94
C LEU A 348 -5.42 -9.90 15.37
N ASN A 349 -6.15 -10.47 16.34
CA ASN A 349 -6.03 -10.07 17.73
C ASN A 349 -4.60 -10.29 18.25
N ARG A 350 -3.96 -11.41 17.90
CA ARG A 350 -2.56 -11.69 18.29
C ARG A 350 -1.60 -10.69 17.65
N ALA A 351 -1.78 -10.38 16.36
CA ALA A 351 -0.93 -9.42 15.66
C ALA A 351 -1.06 -8.01 16.24
N LEU A 352 -2.29 -7.57 16.57
CA LEU A 352 -2.54 -6.28 17.21
C LEU A 352 -1.96 -6.21 18.64
N GLN A 353 -2.11 -7.29 19.43
CA GLN A 353 -1.50 -7.39 20.74
C GLN A 353 0.02 -7.24 20.64
N CYS A 354 0.66 -8.00 19.75
CA CYS A 354 2.11 -7.95 19.61
C CYS A 354 2.57 -6.60 19.03
N TRP A 355 1.82 -5.99 18.13
CA TRP A 355 2.09 -4.62 17.69
C TRP A 355 2.05 -3.63 18.86
N GLN A 356 1.05 -3.73 19.73
CA GLN A 356 0.96 -2.89 20.93
C GLN A 356 2.15 -3.11 21.90
N GLU A 357 2.53 -4.36 22.14
CA GLU A 357 3.61 -4.70 23.08
C GLU A 357 4.99 -4.30 22.55
N VAL A 358 5.22 -4.48 21.25
CA VAL A 358 6.49 -4.20 20.56
C VAL A 358 6.63 -2.71 20.22
N GLY A 359 5.53 -2.04 19.87
CA GLY A 359 5.47 -0.63 19.50
C GLY A 359 5.53 -0.34 18.01
N ASN A 360 5.80 -1.36 17.18
CA ASN A 360 5.68 -1.30 15.71
C ASN A 360 5.01 -2.57 15.18
N ARG A 361 4.38 -2.47 14.00
CA ARG A 361 3.68 -3.61 13.37
C ARG A 361 4.63 -4.74 13.02
N PRO A 362 4.16 -6.01 13.03
CA PRO A 362 4.95 -7.09 12.46
C PRO A 362 5.21 -6.85 10.99
N THR A 363 6.47 -6.94 10.56
CA THR A 363 6.81 -6.88 9.14
C THR A 363 6.40 -8.19 8.47
N PHE A 364 6.48 -9.31 9.18
CA PHE A 364 6.08 -10.61 8.67
C PHE A 364 5.16 -11.33 9.65
N ILE A 365 4.12 -11.98 9.12
CA ILE A 365 3.33 -12.96 9.85
C ILE A 365 3.57 -14.31 9.22
N ALA A 366 4.36 -15.13 9.89
CA ALA A 366 4.78 -16.44 9.41
C ALA A 366 3.84 -17.54 9.92
N VAL A 367 3.32 -18.35 9.00
CA VAL A 367 2.35 -19.41 9.30
C VAL A 367 2.73 -20.73 8.67
N ASP A 368 2.28 -21.83 9.30
CA ASP A 368 2.09 -23.13 8.65
C ASP A 368 0.67 -23.25 8.12
N TYR A 369 0.45 -24.07 7.10
CA TYR A 369 -0.85 -24.36 6.51
C TYR A 369 -1.68 -23.09 6.23
N TRP A 370 -1.09 -22.17 5.48
CA TRP A 370 -1.71 -20.90 5.14
C TRP A 370 -3.13 -21.06 4.56
N GLU A 371 -3.41 -22.17 3.89
CA GLU A 371 -4.72 -22.51 3.33
C GLU A 371 -5.78 -22.85 4.40
N GLN A 372 -5.37 -23.06 5.64
CA GLN A 372 -6.25 -23.37 6.76
C GLN A 372 -6.65 -22.12 7.55
N GLY A 373 -6.40 -20.91 7.02
CA GLY A 373 -6.69 -19.66 7.69
C GLY A 373 -6.68 -18.47 6.74
N GLU A 374 -6.48 -17.29 7.30
CA GLU A 374 -6.69 -16.03 6.59
C GLU A 374 -5.52 -15.04 6.75
N VAL A 375 -4.29 -15.54 6.75
CA VAL A 375 -3.10 -14.69 6.97
C VAL A 375 -3.02 -13.52 5.99
N THR A 376 -3.39 -13.72 4.73
CA THR A 376 -3.41 -12.68 3.70
C THR A 376 -4.46 -11.61 4.00
N ASN A 377 -5.66 -11.99 4.41
CA ASN A 377 -6.70 -11.04 4.82
C ASN A 377 -6.31 -10.25 6.08
N VAL A 378 -5.67 -10.92 7.05
CA VAL A 378 -5.15 -10.26 8.25
C VAL A 378 -4.10 -9.21 7.89
N THR A 379 -3.14 -9.55 7.01
CA THR A 379 -2.11 -8.58 6.58
C THR A 379 -2.70 -7.41 5.80
N VAL A 380 -3.72 -7.66 4.95
CA VAL A 380 -4.46 -6.58 4.26
C VAL A 380 -5.14 -5.65 5.27
N THR A 381 -5.73 -6.19 6.34
CA THR A 381 -6.34 -5.38 7.40
C THR A 381 -5.29 -4.54 8.13
N LEU A 382 -4.19 -5.14 8.56
CA LEU A 382 -3.10 -4.44 9.26
C LEU A 382 -2.50 -3.32 8.38
N ASN A 383 -2.34 -3.55 7.09
CA ASN A 383 -1.77 -2.57 6.16
C ASN A 383 -2.71 -1.39 5.85
N LYS A 384 -3.99 -1.47 6.22
CA LYS A 384 -4.94 -0.34 6.18
C LYS A 384 -4.94 0.50 7.47
N MET A 385 -4.28 0.03 8.52
CA MET A 385 -4.21 0.70 9.83
C MET A 385 -2.90 1.47 9.94
N GLU A 386 -2.92 2.63 10.59
CA GLU A 386 -1.71 3.41 10.92
C GLU A 386 -1.22 3.09 12.33
N HIS A 387 -2.14 2.67 13.21
CA HIS A 387 -1.84 2.36 14.60
C HIS A 387 -2.68 1.18 15.09
N TRP A 388 -2.14 0.38 16.01
CA TRP A 388 -2.81 -0.80 16.57
C TRP A 388 -4.17 -0.50 17.27
N SER A 389 -4.42 0.76 17.65
CA SER A 389 -5.65 1.20 18.31
C SER A 389 -6.68 1.83 17.36
N ASP A 390 -6.42 1.86 16.06
CA ASP A 390 -7.36 2.35 15.07
C ASP A 390 -8.61 1.47 15.03
N GLU A 391 -9.70 2.02 14.50
CA GLU A 391 -10.88 1.21 14.20
C GLU A 391 -10.51 0.13 13.18
N ILE A 392 -10.81 -1.13 13.51
CA ILE A 392 -10.48 -2.26 12.64
C ILE A 392 -11.30 -2.13 11.34
N PRO A 393 -10.64 -2.06 10.17
CA PRO A 393 -11.33 -2.03 8.89
C PRO A 393 -12.25 -3.23 8.70
N ALA A 394 -13.26 -3.09 7.84
CA ALA A 394 -14.09 -4.23 7.46
C ALA A 394 -13.23 -5.38 6.91
N HIS A 395 -13.63 -6.61 7.25
CA HIS A 395 -12.99 -7.83 6.74
C HIS A 395 -12.88 -7.76 5.21
N PRO A 396 -11.70 -7.98 4.63
CA PRO A 396 -11.45 -7.89 3.18
C PRO A 396 -12.30 -8.81 2.32
#